data_f61583a5aba7b820ef840fc0eea198a8
#
_entry.id   f61583a5aba7b820ef840fc0eea198a8
#
_cell.length_a   1.000
_cell.length_b   1.000
_cell.length_c   1.000
_cell.angle_alpha   90.00
_cell.angle_beta   90.00
_cell.angle_gamma   90.00
#
_symmetry.space_group_name_H-M   'P 1'
#
loop_
_entity.id
_entity.type
_entity.pdbx_description
1 polymer ?
#
loop_
_entity_poly.entity_id
_entity_poly.type
_entity_poly.pdbx_seq_one_letter_code
_entity_poly.pdbx_strand_id
1 'polypeptide(L)'
;LGNAGETVTYIDPLAPGTDKSQLDQLRELIADIDGGKVKMLVILGGNPVYNTPSDLKLNAERMKKAGTTVHLGQHFDETAEHCYWHVGEKHFLEGWSDARAYDGTASIVQPLIAPLYDGKSAHEVVQLFFKENFDKKDHDIVKEYWQKTDIKPAAAVAAKTEAKAEPKAEGAKEEPKAETHSESTKVAEPAKKEAPKAAATPAIAAPASTAPKNFEDNWRKAVHDGFIPNTASAAKAVTATTTFLSQPEPKAAGSGSVEISILPDPSVYDGRFANNGWLQELANPLNKVTWENVALVSPRTAAKLGVNTKNDPREFAGGAQGTSFINTKGGNSFSDVVTITYQGAEIKDGVPMWVAPGQPDDVITIYMGYGRTRAGKIGTGLGYNAFDVRRSDAMNFGFGDIKKRNEQANVASTQIHFNMEGRDLLRIWDIEEFEKDPTMGHQHDEYPKSMYPYEQHQAVYDKNYKWGMSIDLNSCVGCNACVLACQSENNIPVVGKEQVSRSREMNWMPVD
;
A
#
# COMPACT_ATOMS: atom_id res chain seq x y z
N LEU A 1 -21.24 -20.76 -7.60
CA LEU A 1 -21.79 -19.47 -7.18
C LEU A 1 -22.28 -18.59 -8.36
N GLY A 2 -21.98 -18.97 -9.62
CA GLY A 2 -22.43 -18.22 -10.81
C GLY A 2 -21.68 -16.91 -11.11
N ASN A 3 -20.57 -16.64 -10.44
CA ASN A 3 -19.83 -15.40 -10.59
C ASN A 3 -18.95 -15.36 -11.84
N ALA A 4 -18.57 -16.52 -12.41
CA ALA A 4 -17.73 -16.58 -13.61
C ALA A 4 -18.48 -16.04 -14.84
N GLY A 5 -17.95 -15.04 -15.48
CA GLY A 5 -18.56 -14.32 -16.60
C GLY A 5 -19.46 -13.15 -16.21
N GLU A 6 -19.86 -13.05 -14.92
CA GLU A 6 -20.69 -11.95 -14.41
C GLU A 6 -19.85 -10.93 -13.63
N THR A 7 -19.27 -11.34 -12.51
CA THR A 7 -18.46 -10.47 -11.64
C THR A 7 -16.97 -10.79 -11.69
N VAL A 8 -16.61 -11.97 -12.20
CA VAL A 8 -15.22 -12.42 -12.35
C VAL A 8 -15.01 -12.90 -13.78
N THR A 9 -14.05 -12.29 -14.46
CA THR A 9 -13.64 -12.69 -15.82
C THR A 9 -12.25 -13.31 -15.76
N TYR A 10 -12.07 -14.45 -16.42
CA TYR A 10 -10.79 -15.12 -16.53
C TYR A 10 -10.15 -14.80 -17.88
N ILE A 11 -8.85 -14.61 -17.88
CA ILE A 11 -8.02 -14.40 -19.07
C ILE A 11 -6.81 -15.33 -19.04
N ASP A 12 -6.09 -15.43 -20.15
CA ASP A 12 -4.78 -16.09 -20.15
C ASP A 12 -3.78 -15.27 -19.32
N PRO A 13 -2.78 -15.92 -18.69
CA PRO A 13 -1.73 -15.22 -17.95
C PRO A 13 -1.06 -14.14 -18.79
N LEU A 14 -0.87 -12.95 -18.22
CA LEU A 14 -0.26 -11.80 -18.93
C LEU A 14 1.22 -12.02 -19.24
N ALA A 15 1.93 -12.70 -18.35
CA ALA A 15 3.30 -13.12 -18.58
C ALA A 15 3.30 -14.54 -19.16
N PRO A 16 4.07 -14.79 -20.23
CA PRO A 16 4.24 -16.16 -20.73
C PRO A 16 4.81 -17.02 -19.59
N GLY A 17 3.95 -17.89 -19.05
CA GLY A 17 4.32 -18.78 -17.96
C GLY A 17 5.22 -19.92 -18.45
N THR A 18 6.11 -20.34 -17.60
CA THR A 18 6.61 -21.72 -17.64
C THR A 18 5.64 -22.55 -16.80
N ASP A 19 5.53 -23.84 -17.05
CA ASP A 19 4.75 -24.79 -16.23
C ASP A 19 5.30 -24.90 -14.78
N LYS A 20 6.43 -24.22 -14.49
CA LYS A 20 7.13 -24.25 -13.21
C LYS A 20 6.76 -23.05 -12.36
N SER A 21 6.56 -23.25 -11.07
CA SER A 21 6.40 -22.17 -10.12
C SER A 21 7.66 -21.28 -10.03
N GLN A 22 7.51 -20.03 -9.60
CA GLN A 22 8.66 -19.14 -9.37
C GLN A 22 9.64 -19.72 -8.34
N LEU A 23 9.16 -20.44 -7.32
CA LEU A 23 10.02 -21.10 -6.35
C LEU A 23 10.81 -22.26 -6.96
N ASP A 24 10.23 -23.03 -7.88
CA ASP A 24 10.95 -24.10 -8.56
C ASP A 24 12.02 -23.55 -9.49
N GLN A 25 11.72 -22.48 -10.20
CA GLN A 25 12.71 -21.77 -11.01
C GLN A 25 13.87 -21.22 -10.16
N LEU A 26 13.57 -20.67 -8.98
CA LEU A 26 14.60 -20.21 -8.03
C LEU A 26 15.45 -21.39 -7.52
N ARG A 27 14.82 -22.54 -7.18
CA ARG A 27 15.57 -23.75 -6.77
C ARG A 27 16.51 -24.25 -7.86
N GLU A 28 16.07 -24.23 -9.11
CA GLU A 28 16.89 -24.59 -10.26
C GLU A 28 18.06 -23.63 -10.43
N LEU A 29 17.80 -22.32 -10.36
CA LEU A 29 18.86 -21.31 -10.43
C LEU A 29 19.89 -21.51 -9.30
N ILE A 30 19.47 -21.74 -8.08
CA ILE A 30 20.36 -22.00 -6.95
C ILE A 30 21.18 -23.27 -7.18
N ALA A 31 20.58 -24.36 -7.68
CA ALA A 31 21.28 -25.58 -8.00
C ALA A 31 22.32 -25.38 -9.12
N ASP A 32 22.00 -24.57 -10.12
CA ASP A 32 22.92 -24.25 -11.21
C ASP A 32 24.07 -23.34 -10.74
N ILE A 33 23.83 -22.41 -9.84
CA ILE A 33 24.86 -21.60 -9.19
C ILE A 33 25.79 -22.50 -8.36
N ASP A 34 25.21 -23.33 -7.49
CA ASP A 34 26.00 -24.24 -6.64
C ASP A 34 26.79 -25.26 -7.45
N GLY A 35 26.26 -25.68 -8.59
CA GLY A 35 26.93 -26.54 -9.56
C GLY A 35 27.95 -25.82 -10.47
N GLY A 36 28.18 -24.52 -10.33
CA GLY A 36 29.16 -23.74 -11.12
C GLY A 36 28.79 -23.59 -12.60
N LYS A 37 27.54 -23.80 -12.99
CA LYS A 37 27.06 -23.71 -14.37
C LYS A 37 26.76 -22.27 -14.79
N VAL A 38 26.45 -21.36 -13.84
CA VAL A 38 26.15 -19.98 -14.12
C VAL A 38 27.42 -19.19 -14.33
N LYS A 39 27.62 -18.68 -15.54
CA LYS A 39 28.78 -17.86 -15.90
C LYS A 39 28.53 -16.37 -15.74
N MET A 40 27.28 -15.97 -15.90
CA MET A 40 26.85 -14.62 -15.72
C MET A 40 25.43 -14.65 -15.09
N LEU A 41 25.21 -13.85 -14.05
CA LEU A 41 23.92 -13.63 -13.42
C LEU A 41 23.56 -12.14 -13.55
N VAL A 42 22.46 -11.87 -14.21
CA VAL A 42 21.90 -10.51 -14.36
C VAL A 42 20.64 -10.42 -13.52
N ILE A 43 20.62 -9.48 -12.60
CA ILE A 43 19.50 -9.21 -11.69
C ILE A 43 18.90 -7.86 -12.08
N LEU A 44 17.69 -7.89 -12.61
CA LEU A 44 16.95 -6.70 -13.03
C LEU A 44 15.93 -6.32 -11.98
N GLY A 45 16.30 -5.40 -11.10
CA GLY A 45 15.52 -5.02 -9.94
C GLY A 45 15.49 -6.10 -8.84
N GLY A 46 14.82 -5.78 -7.74
CA GLY A 46 14.72 -6.67 -6.59
C GLY A 46 15.96 -6.75 -5.73
N ASN A 47 15.83 -7.41 -4.58
CA ASN A 47 16.91 -7.56 -3.61
C ASN A 47 17.01 -9.02 -3.10
N PRO A 48 17.39 -9.98 -3.98
CA PRO A 48 17.34 -11.39 -3.64
C PRO A 48 18.31 -11.81 -2.53
N VAL A 49 19.38 -11.07 -2.27
CA VAL A 49 20.26 -11.35 -1.13
C VAL A 49 19.53 -11.15 0.20
N TYR A 50 18.62 -10.19 0.25
CA TYR A 50 17.80 -9.88 1.43
C TYR A 50 16.55 -10.77 1.52
N ASN A 51 15.77 -10.92 0.44
CA ASN A 51 14.40 -11.39 0.50
C ASN A 51 14.13 -12.80 -0.06
N THR A 52 15.16 -13.55 -0.50
CA THR A 52 14.96 -14.96 -0.86
C THR A 52 14.66 -15.80 0.38
N PRO A 53 13.86 -16.88 0.24
CA PRO A 53 13.61 -17.81 1.33
C PRO A 53 14.91 -18.29 1.99
N SER A 54 14.89 -18.44 3.32
CA SER A 54 16.09 -18.75 4.11
C SER A 54 16.79 -20.04 3.72
N ASP A 55 16.05 -21.05 3.26
CA ASP A 55 16.58 -22.32 2.74
C ASP A 55 17.16 -22.20 1.32
N LEU A 56 16.76 -21.18 0.57
CA LEU A 56 17.24 -20.86 -0.78
C LEU A 56 18.12 -19.62 -0.83
N LYS A 57 18.62 -19.16 0.32
CA LYS A 57 19.27 -17.86 0.47
C LYS A 57 20.39 -17.63 -0.54
N LEU A 58 20.26 -16.55 -1.31
CA LEU A 58 21.28 -16.09 -2.25
C LEU A 58 22.32 -15.22 -1.51
N ASN A 59 23.17 -15.88 -0.73
CA ASN A 59 24.15 -15.24 0.11
C ASN A 59 25.44 -14.87 -0.67
N ALA A 60 26.36 -14.19 -0.02
CA ALA A 60 27.65 -13.76 -0.57
C ALA A 60 28.46 -14.90 -1.23
N GLU A 61 28.40 -16.11 -0.67
CA GLU A 61 29.14 -17.27 -1.22
C GLU A 61 28.55 -17.73 -2.54
N ARG A 62 27.21 -17.82 -2.63
CA ARG A 62 26.53 -18.18 -3.88
C ARG A 62 26.71 -17.10 -4.94
N MET A 63 26.64 -15.82 -4.55
CA MET A 63 26.92 -14.73 -5.48
C MET A 63 28.31 -14.82 -6.09
N LYS A 64 29.34 -15.18 -5.31
CA LYS A 64 30.69 -15.41 -5.84
C LYS A 64 30.78 -16.59 -6.79
N LYS A 65 29.97 -17.63 -6.60
CA LYS A 65 29.92 -18.80 -7.51
C LYS A 65 29.25 -18.49 -8.85
N ALA A 66 28.41 -17.50 -8.92
CA ALA A 66 27.65 -17.14 -10.11
C ALA A 66 28.47 -16.43 -11.22
N GLY A 67 29.80 -16.48 -11.15
CA GLY A 67 30.67 -15.84 -12.13
C GLY A 67 30.55 -14.32 -12.14
N THR A 68 30.30 -13.70 -13.31
CA THR A 68 30.05 -12.26 -13.37
C THR A 68 28.63 -11.95 -12.95
N THR A 69 28.49 -11.08 -11.98
CA THR A 69 27.17 -10.66 -11.48
C THR A 69 26.91 -9.20 -11.80
N VAL A 70 25.73 -8.91 -12.33
CA VAL A 70 25.27 -7.57 -12.68
C VAL A 70 23.93 -7.32 -11.99
N HIS A 71 23.84 -6.25 -11.23
CA HIS A 71 22.60 -5.81 -10.60
C HIS A 71 22.18 -4.46 -11.16
N LEU A 72 20.94 -4.36 -11.59
CA LEU A 72 20.23 -3.12 -11.88
C LEU A 72 19.29 -2.83 -10.73
N GLY A 73 19.41 -1.69 -10.08
CA GLY A 73 18.53 -1.32 -8.97
C GLY A 73 18.62 0.16 -8.61
N GLN A 74 17.56 0.69 -8.02
CA GLN A 74 17.49 2.11 -7.62
C GLN A 74 18.41 2.46 -6.45
N HIS A 75 18.78 1.45 -5.66
CA HIS A 75 19.62 1.63 -4.47
C HIS A 75 20.79 0.66 -4.47
N PHE A 76 21.91 1.09 -3.88
CA PHE A 76 23.01 0.20 -3.58
C PHE A 76 22.68 -0.60 -2.32
N ASP A 77 21.92 -1.67 -2.52
CA ASP A 77 21.35 -2.52 -1.48
C ASP A 77 22.23 -3.75 -1.17
N GLU A 78 21.71 -4.72 -0.40
CA GLU A 78 22.40 -5.94 -0.01
C GLU A 78 22.79 -6.80 -1.23
N THR A 79 21.99 -6.79 -2.29
CA THR A 79 22.31 -7.49 -3.55
C THR A 79 23.40 -6.77 -4.31
N ALA A 80 23.31 -5.45 -4.42
CA ALA A 80 24.33 -4.63 -5.08
C ALA A 80 25.72 -4.81 -4.46
N GLU A 81 25.79 -4.91 -3.13
CA GLU A 81 27.05 -5.12 -2.38
C GLU A 81 27.78 -6.40 -2.80
N HIS A 82 27.04 -7.42 -3.19
CA HIS A 82 27.60 -8.73 -3.55
C HIS A 82 27.69 -8.95 -5.06
N CYS A 83 27.33 -7.96 -5.88
CA CYS A 83 27.48 -8.00 -7.32
C CYS A 83 28.81 -7.39 -7.78
N TYR A 84 29.33 -7.89 -8.90
CA TYR A 84 30.51 -7.32 -9.52
C TYR A 84 30.24 -5.95 -10.16
N TRP A 85 29.06 -5.82 -10.77
CA TRP A 85 28.55 -4.57 -11.31
C TRP A 85 27.23 -4.19 -10.68
N HIS A 86 27.09 -2.94 -10.28
CA HIS A 86 25.81 -2.33 -9.96
C HIS A 86 25.57 -1.15 -10.90
N VAL A 87 24.41 -1.15 -11.54
CA VAL A 87 23.94 -0.11 -12.44
C VAL A 87 22.75 0.57 -11.79
N GLY A 88 22.78 1.89 -11.66
CA GLY A 88 21.64 2.66 -11.14
C GLY A 88 20.45 2.52 -12.08
N GLU A 89 19.29 2.13 -11.54
CA GLU A 89 18.04 2.03 -12.28
C GLU A 89 17.33 3.38 -12.33
N LYS A 90 16.85 3.77 -13.51
CA LYS A 90 15.92 4.90 -13.64
C LYS A 90 14.64 4.63 -12.87
N HIS A 91 14.16 5.64 -12.15
CA HIS A 91 12.82 5.60 -11.61
C HIS A 91 11.77 5.60 -12.73
N PHE A 92 10.57 5.05 -12.51
CA PHE A 92 9.53 4.99 -13.55
C PHE A 92 9.09 6.40 -14.03
N LEU A 93 9.33 7.46 -13.25
CA LEU A 93 9.13 8.84 -13.66
C LEU A 93 10.23 9.41 -14.57
N GLU A 94 11.33 8.67 -14.75
CA GLU A 94 12.55 9.11 -15.44
C GLU A 94 12.79 8.40 -16.79
N GLY A 95 12.03 7.35 -17.08
CA GLY A 95 12.27 6.51 -18.25
C GLY A 95 11.00 6.07 -18.97
N TRP A 96 11.15 5.74 -20.26
CA TRP A 96 10.09 5.13 -21.04
C TRP A 96 9.98 3.64 -20.74
N SER A 97 8.75 3.18 -20.62
CA SER A 97 8.44 1.77 -20.44
C SER A 97 7.00 1.50 -20.92
N ASP A 98 6.55 0.30 -20.72
CA ASP A 98 5.15 -0.08 -20.85
C ASP A 98 4.72 -0.98 -19.68
N ALA A 99 3.45 -1.05 -19.43
CA ALA A 99 2.87 -1.89 -18.40
C ALA A 99 1.56 -2.51 -18.88
N ARG A 100 1.18 -3.65 -18.31
CA ARG A 100 -0.11 -4.25 -18.57
C ARG A 100 -0.97 -4.25 -17.31
N ALA A 101 -2.22 -3.79 -17.47
CA ALA A 101 -3.23 -3.93 -16.43
C ALA A 101 -3.68 -5.39 -16.30
N TYR A 102 -4.44 -5.68 -15.25
CA TYR A 102 -4.93 -7.05 -14.98
C TYR A 102 -5.79 -7.64 -16.09
N ASP A 103 -6.45 -6.82 -16.88
CA ASP A 103 -7.23 -7.24 -18.06
C ASP A 103 -6.38 -7.42 -19.32
N GLY A 104 -5.09 -7.14 -19.26
CA GLY A 104 -4.18 -7.19 -20.39
C GLY A 104 -4.02 -5.88 -21.15
N THR A 105 -4.81 -4.83 -20.82
CA THR A 105 -4.66 -3.51 -21.44
C THR A 105 -3.26 -2.98 -21.23
N ALA A 106 -2.59 -2.64 -22.33
CA ALA A 106 -1.25 -2.07 -22.29
C ALA A 106 -1.29 -0.56 -22.14
N SER A 107 -0.46 -0.03 -21.26
CA SER A 107 -0.26 1.40 -21.04
C SER A 107 1.17 1.79 -21.36
N ILE A 108 1.35 3.00 -21.91
CA ILE A 108 2.69 3.56 -22.14
C ILE A 108 3.08 4.38 -20.93
N VAL A 109 4.20 4.02 -20.34
CA VAL A 109 4.83 4.77 -19.23
C VAL A 109 5.76 5.80 -19.85
N GLN A 110 5.49 7.08 -19.57
CA GLN A 110 6.24 8.21 -20.08
C GLN A 110 7.02 8.88 -18.95
N PRO A 111 8.27 9.31 -19.16
CA PRO A 111 8.97 10.08 -18.16
C PRO A 111 8.30 11.43 -17.92
N LEU A 112 8.15 11.80 -16.65
CA LEU A 112 7.66 13.12 -16.25
C LEU A 112 8.81 14.09 -15.92
N ILE A 113 9.98 13.54 -15.63
CA ILE A 113 11.20 14.30 -15.33
C ILE A 113 12.38 13.72 -16.11
N ALA A 114 13.41 14.52 -16.31
CA ALA A 114 14.70 14.02 -16.77
C ALA A 114 15.33 13.15 -15.67
N PRO A 115 16.14 12.14 -16.03
CA PRO A 115 16.86 11.34 -15.05
C PRO A 115 17.70 12.23 -14.11
N LEU A 116 17.51 12.03 -12.80
CA LEU A 116 18.27 12.75 -11.77
C LEU A 116 19.72 12.30 -11.68
N TYR A 117 19.98 11.06 -12.09
CA TYR A 117 21.28 10.43 -12.14
C TYR A 117 21.47 9.77 -13.50
N ASP A 118 22.68 9.32 -13.79
CA ASP A 118 23.01 8.63 -15.05
C ASP A 118 22.54 7.16 -15.03
N GLY A 119 21.28 6.94 -14.63
CA GLY A 119 20.67 5.62 -14.54
C GLY A 119 20.29 5.04 -15.89
N LYS A 120 20.04 3.73 -15.90
CA LYS A 120 19.57 2.95 -17.04
C LYS A 120 18.22 2.31 -16.75
N SER A 121 17.38 2.15 -17.77
CA SER A 121 16.19 1.31 -17.63
C SER A 121 16.54 -0.17 -17.81
N ALA A 122 15.67 -1.07 -17.34
CA ALA A 122 15.83 -2.50 -17.59
C ALA A 122 15.89 -2.81 -19.09
N HIS A 123 15.12 -2.09 -19.90
CA HIS A 123 15.14 -2.20 -21.36
C HIS A 123 16.53 -1.89 -21.93
N GLU A 124 17.13 -0.78 -21.50
CA GLU A 124 18.46 -0.38 -21.95
C GLU A 124 19.52 -1.41 -21.52
N VAL A 125 19.48 -1.91 -20.27
CA VAL A 125 20.44 -2.90 -19.77
C VAL A 125 20.36 -4.20 -20.56
N VAL A 126 19.16 -4.69 -20.88
CA VAL A 126 19.00 -5.89 -21.72
C VAL A 126 19.60 -5.68 -23.11
N GLN A 127 19.48 -4.48 -23.69
CA GLN A 127 20.04 -4.17 -25.01
C GLN A 127 21.57 -4.15 -25.05
N LEU A 128 22.25 -3.97 -23.91
CA LEU A 128 23.72 -4.06 -23.83
C LEU A 128 24.26 -5.44 -24.27
N PHE A 129 23.44 -6.49 -24.21
CA PHE A 129 23.83 -7.83 -24.66
C PHE A 129 23.70 -8.04 -26.17
N PHE A 130 23.18 -7.05 -26.90
CA PHE A 130 23.03 -7.11 -28.35
C PHE A 130 23.90 -6.04 -28.99
N LYS A 131 24.91 -6.49 -29.76
CA LYS A 131 25.92 -5.60 -30.32
C LYS A 131 25.35 -4.45 -31.16
N GLU A 132 24.26 -4.72 -31.87
CA GLU A 132 23.59 -3.76 -32.74
C GLU A 132 22.79 -2.70 -31.98
N ASN A 133 22.49 -2.97 -30.72
CA ASN A 133 21.57 -2.16 -29.91
C ASN A 133 22.25 -1.53 -28.67
N PHE A 134 23.55 -1.59 -28.57
CA PHE A 134 24.30 -1.21 -27.37
C PHE A 134 23.93 0.16 -26.78
N ASP A 135 23.69 1.17 -27.65
CA ASP A 135 23.33 2.53 -27.21
C ASP A 135 21.86 2.88 -27.36
N LYS A 136 21.02 1.89 -27.61
CA LYS A 136 19.59 2.13 -27.87
C LYS A 136 18.88 2.64 -26.63
N LYS A 137 18.11 3.70 -26.79
CA LYS A 137 17.38 4.35 -25.70
C LYS A 137 16.04 3.68 -25.45
N ASP A 138 15.58 3.75 -24.22
CA ASP A 138 14.30 3.19 -23.76
C ASP A 138 13.10 3.62 -24.62
N HIS A 139 12.97 4.91 -24.99
CA HIS A 139 11.95 5.39 -25.92
C HIS A 139 11.90 4.58 -27.21
N ASP A 140 13.06 4.41 -27.85
CA ASP A 140 13.12 3.75 -29.17
C ASP A 140 12.88 2.24 -29.03
N ILE A 141 13.31 1.64 -27.92
CA ILE A 141 13.05 0.23 -27.62
C ILE A 141 11.55 -0.03 -27.50
N VAL A 142 10.86 0.76 -26.67
CA VAL A 142 9.41 0.64 -26.45
C VAL A 142 8.64 0.92 -27.75
N LYS A 143 8.99 2.00 -28.45
CA LYS A 143 8.33 2.38 -29.70
C LYS A 143 8.46 1.30 -30.79
N GLU A 144 9.67 0.74 -30.96
CA GLU A 144 9.89 -0.34 -31.94
C GLU A 144 9.16 -1.63 -31.57
N TYR A 145 9.09 -1.98 -30.30
CA TYR A 145 8.32 -3.13 -29.87
C TYR A 145 6.86 -3.01 -30.30
N TRP A 146 6.26 -1.86 -30.05
CA TRP A 146 4.86 -1.61 -30.41
C TRP A 146 4.66 -1.41 -31.92
N GLN A 147 5.67 -0.94 -32.64
CA GLN A 147 5.64 -0.90 -34.10
C GLN A 147 5.61 -2.30 -34.71
N LYS A 148 6.41 -3.22 -34.17
CA LYS A 148 6.44 -4.64 -34.61
C LYS A 148 5.17 -5.39 -34.20
N THR A 149 4.54 -5.00 -33.11
CA THR A 149 3.30 -5.62 -32.59
C THR A 149 2.04 -5.13 -33.32
N ASP A 150 2.16 -4.11 -34.18
CA ASP A 150 1.08 -3.50 -34.96
C ASP A 150 -0.09 -2.99 -34.11
N ILE A 151 0.07 -1.80 -33.56
CA ILE A 151 -0.99 -1.10 -32.81
C ILE A 151 -2.18 -0.87 -33.74
N LYS A 152 -3.24 -1.64 -33.55
CA LYS A 152 -4.48 -1.46 -34.31
C LYS A 152 -5.23 -0.23 -33.79
N PRO A 153 -5.79 0.62 -34.69
CA PRO A 153 -6.61 1.73 -34.24
C PRO A 153 -7.83 1.18 -33.48
N ALA A 154 -8.28 1.96 -32.48
CA ALA A 154 -9.53 1.66 -31.82
C ALA A 154 -10.62 1.53 -32.89
N ALA A 155 -11.22 0.35 -33.04
CA ALA A 155 -12.44 0.21 -33.80
C ALA A 155 -13.42 1.21 -33.17
N ALA A 156 -14.05 2.06 -34.01
CA ALA A 156 -15.07 2.97 -33.52
C ALA A 156 -16.14 2.11 -32.83
N VAL A 157 -16.15 2.13 -31.51
CA VAL A 157 -17.20 1.49 -30.73
C VAL A 157 -18.43 2.30 -31.02
N ALA A 158 -19.25 1.78 -31.96
CA ALA A 158 -20.61 2.25 -32.12
C ALA A 158 -21.25 2.06 -30.73
N ALA A 159 -21.49 3.16 -30.05
CA ALA A 159 -22.19 3.18 -28.78
C ALA A 159 -23.58 2.57 -29.02
N LYS A 160 -23.72 1.29 -28.77
CA LYS A 160 -25.01 0.69 -28.52
C LYS A 160 -25.42 1.16 -27.12
N THR A 161 -26.02 2.32 -27.09
CA THR A 161 -26.87 2.74 -26.01
C THR A 161 -28.09 1.81 -26.05
N GLU A 162 -27.99 0.68 -25.40
CA GLU A 162 -29.18 -0.04 -24.98
C GLU A 162 -29.79 0.79 -23.85
N ALA A 163 -30.75 1.60 -24.24
CA ALA A 163 -31.67 2.23 -23.31
C ALA A 163 -32.41 1.09 -22.58
N LYS A 164 -31.96 0.79 -21.37
CA LYS A 164 -32.68 -0.06 -20.43
C LYS A 164 -33.96 0.69 -20.08
N ALA A 165 -35.09 0.19 -20.61
CA ALA A 165 -36.40 0.70 -20.31
C ALA A 165 -36.63 0.66 -18.80
N GLU A 166 -36.96 1.80 -18.23
CA GLU A 166 -37.49 1.90 -16.86
C GLU A 166 -38.83 1.12 -16.80
N PRO A 167 -39.06 0.33 -15.74
CA PRO A 167 -40.37 -0.25 -15.51
C PRO A 167 -41.35 0.84 -15.12
N LYS A 168 -42.42 1.01 -15.91
CA LYS A 168 -43.57 1.81 -15.57
C LYS A 168 -44.22 1.29 -14.29
N ALA A 169 -44.27 2.11 -13.26
CA ALA A 169 -45.15 1.90 -12.14
C ALA A 169 -46.56 2.34 -12.52
N GLU A 170 -47.47 1.41 -12.58
CA GLU A 170 -48.91 1.68 -12.60
C GLU A 170 -49.44 1.93 -11.20
N GLY A 171 -50.07 3.06 -11.04
CA GLY A 171 -51.31 3.43 -10.39
C GLY A 171 -51.59 3.00 -8.94
N ALA A 172 -51.67 3.99 -8.06
CA ALA A 172 -52.74 4.07 -7.03
C ALA A 172 -52.89 5.52 -6.54
N LYS A 173 -53.95 6.14 -6.94
CA LYS A 173 -55.09 6.78 -6.19
C LYS A 173 -54.78 7.76 -5.07
N GLU A 174 -55.20 9.03 -5.41
CA GLU A 174 -56.02 10.00 -4.66
C GLU A 174 -55.91 10.10 -3.12
N GLU A 175 -55.53 11.27 -2.78
CA GLU A 175 -55.78 12.28 -1.74
C GLU A 175 -56.74 11.97 -0.55
N PRO A 176 -56.64 12.72 0.59
CA PRO A 176 -57.24 14.01 0.62
C PRO A 176 -56.46 15.13 1.36
N LYS A 177 -56.85 16.35 0.94
CA LYS A 177 -56.53 17.68 1.45
C LYS A 177 -56.81 17.84 2.95
N ALA A 178 -55.97 18.62 3.63
CA ALA A 178 -56.42 19.48 4.76
C ALA A 178 -55.78 20.85 4.65
N GLU A 179 -56.63 21.83 4.75
CA GLU A 179 -56.41 23.27 4.62
C GLU A 179 -55.71 23.87 5.86
N THR A 180 -54.84 24.82 5.58
CA THR A 180 -54.81 26.24 5.98
C THR A 180 -54.63 26.61 7.45
N HIS A 181 -53.65 27.41 7.72
CA HIS A 181 -53.84 28.84 8.01
C HIS A 181 -52.52 29.61 7.99
N SER A 182 -52.60 30.71 7.26
CA SER A 182 -51.68 31.79 7.04
C SER A 182 -51.36 32.59 8.30
N GLU A 183 -50.16 33.12 8.42
CA GLU A 183 -50.03 34.55 8.71
C GLU A 183 -48.68 35.09 8.19
N SER A 184 -48.85 36.15 7.44
CA SER A 184 -47.80 36.85 6.68
C SER A 184 -47.00 37.79 7.55
N THR A 185 -45.71 37.77 7.44
CA THR A 185 -44.89 38.97 7.69
C THR A 185 -43.96 39.22 6.51
N LYS A 186 -44.31 40.27 5.77
CA LYS A 186 -43.51 40.82 4.67
C LYS A 186 -42.19 41.35 5.20
N VAL A 187 -41.09 40.80 4.75
CA VAL A 187 -39.81 41.47 4.79
C VAL A 187 -39.36 41.63 3.34
N ALA A 188 -39.02 42.87 3.00
CA ALA A 188 -38.70 43.32 1.65
C ALA A 188 -37.51 42.60 1.01
N GLU A 189 -37.68 42.19 -0.24
CA GLU A 189 -36.61 41.75 -1.11
C GLU A 189 -35.57 42.87 -1.35
N PRO A 190 -34.29 42.60 -1.20
CA PRO A 190 -33.28 43.44 -1.81
C PRO A 190 -33.07 43.04 -3.29
N ALA A 191 -33.01 44.07 -4.13
CA ALA A 191 -32.89 44.02 -5.58
C ALA A 191 -31.86 42.99 -6.08
N LYS A 192 -32.26 42.16 -7.03
CA LYS A 192 -31.37 41.33 -7.86
C LYS A 192 -30.37 42.23 -8.60
N LYS A 193 -29.12 42.20 -8.17
CA LYS A 193 -28.00 42.58 -9.02
C LYS A 193 -27.73 41.42 -9.96
N GLU A 194 -27.87 41.67 -11.25
CA GLU A 194 -27.46 40.75 -12.31
C GLU A 194 -25.99 40.35 -12.11
N ALA A 195 -25.76 39.05 -12.02
CA ALA A 195 -24.42 38.49 -12.07
C ALA A 195 -23.81 38.77 -13.45
N PRO A 196 -22.52 39.15 -13.53
CA PRO A 196 -21.88 39.29 -14.82
C PRO A 196 -21.87 37.93 -15.53
N LYS A 197 -22.39 37.89 -16.77
CA LYS A 197 -22.29 36.75 -17.66
C LYS A 197 -20.81 36.35 -17.74
N ALA A 198 -20.52 35.15 -17.22
CA ALA A 198 -19.24 34.50 -17.49
C ALA A 198 -19.09 34.42 -19.01
N ALA A 199 -18.06 35.03 -19.53
CA ALA A 199 -17.67 34.89 -20.93
C ALA A 199 -17.48 33.37 -21.19
N ALA A 200 -18.28 32.83 -22.08
CA ALA A 200 -18.12 31.47 -22.54
C ALA A 200 -16.70 31.36 -23.11
N THR A 201 -15.85 30.60 -22.44
CA THR A 201 -14.60 30.14 -23.02
C THR A 201 -14.98 29.44 -24.32
N PRO A 202 -14.40 29.78 -25.48
CA PRO A 202 -14.72 29.10 -26.70
C PRO A 202 -14.39 27.62 -26.50
N ALA A 203 -15.40 26.76 -26.62
CA ALA A 203 -15.19 25.34 -26.68
C ALA A 203 -14.21 25.11 -27.83
N ILE A 204 -13.00 24.67 -27.49
CA ILE A 204 -12.06 24.15 -28.48
C ILE A 204 -12.78 22.96 -29.07
N ALA A 205 -13.29 23.13 -30.29
CA ALA A 205 -13.89 22.04 -31.05
C ALA A 205 -12.84 20.93 -31.08
N ALA A 206 -13.16 19.78 -30.51
CA ALA A 206 -12.32 18.60 -30.63
C ALA A 206 -12.08 18.39 -32.15
N PRO A 207 -10.81 18.28 -32.58
CA PRO A 207 -10.52 18.05 -33.98
C PRO A 207 -11.27 16.78 -34.41
N ALA A 208 -11.99 16.85 -35.51
CA ALA A 208 -12.69 15.72 -36.08
C ALA A 208 -11.69 14.55 -36.15
N SER A 209 -12.01 13.44 -35.48
CA SER A 209 -11.21 12.23 -35.45
C SER A 209 -11.04 11.70 -36.87
N THR A 210 -9.98 12.12 -37.57
CA THR A 210 -9.50 11.40 -38.72
C THR A 210 -8.92 10.08 -38.21
N ALA A 211 -9.47 8.96 -38.65
CA ALA A 211 -8.95 7.65 -38.32
C ALA A 211 -7.43 7.63 -38.59
N PRO A 212 -6.59 7.19 -37.60
CA PRO A 212 -5.15 7.20 -37.77
C PRO A 212 -4.77 6.34 -38.98
N LYS A 213 -3.98 6.90 -39.87
CA LYS A 213 -3.65 6.28 -41.17
C LYS A 213 -2.35 5.48 -41.15
N ASN A 214 -1.54 5.64 -40.09
CA ASN A 214 -0.25 4.99 -39.96
C ASN A 214 0.11 4.75 -38.50
N PHE A 215 1.20 4.03 -38.26
CA PHE A 215 1.70 3.74 -36.91
C PHE A 215 1.99 5.00 -36.09
N GLU A 216 2.56 6.05 -36.68
CA GLU A 216 2.90 7.29 -35.97
C GLU A 216 1.68 7.98 -35.37
N ASP A 217 0.56 7.99 -36.09
CA ASP A 217 -0.69 8.57 -35.58
C ASP A 217 -1.27 7.71 -34.45
N ASN A 218 -1.20 6.39 -34.58
CA ASN A 218 -1.62 5.44 -33.53
C ASN A 218 -0.72 5.58 -32.29
N TRP A 219 0.60 5.70 -32.49
CA TRP A 219 1.55 5.89 -31.42
C TRP A 219 1.30 7.20 -30.66
N ARG A 220 1.16 8.32 -31.38
CA ARG A 220 0.83 9.62 -30.76
C ARG A 220 -0.45 9.56 -29.96
N LYS A 221 -1.46 8.88 -30.50
CA LYS A 221 -2.72 8.70 -29.80
C LYS A 221 -2.56 7.83 -28.55
N ALA A 222 -1.84 6.74 -28.60
CA ALA A 222 -1.59 5.87 -27.46
C ALA A 222 -0.81 6.60 -26.36
N VAL A 223 0.20 7.41 -26.74
CA VAL A 223 0.96 8.26 -25.81
C VAL A 223 0.08 9.33 -25.18
N HIS A 224 -0.80 9.96 -25.96
CA HIS A 224 -1.76 10.96 -25.47
C HIS A 224 -2.79 10.36 -24.52
N ASP A 225 -3.37 9.22 -24.88
CA ASP A 225 -4.43 8.56 -24.11
C ASP A 225 -3.86 7.77 -22.91
N GLY A 226 -2.55 7.49 -22.90
CA GLY A 226 -1.84 6.74 -21.88
C GLY A 226 -1.99 5.21 -21.98
N PHE A 227 -2.80 4.71 -22.93
CA PHE A 227 -3.01 3.28 -23.15
C PHE A 227 -3.15 2.93 -24.64
N ILE A 228 -2.92 1.67 -24.95
CA ILE A 228 -3.04 1.14 -26.30
C ILE A 228 -4.39 0.42 -26.43
N PRO A 229 -5.30 0.91 -27.27
CA PRO A 229 -6.62 0.30 -27.41
C PRO A 229 -6.53 -1.11 -28.01
N ASN A 230 -7.52 -1.95 -27.72
CA ASN A 230 -7.65 -3.34 -28.18
C ASN A 230 -6.52 -4.29 -27.74
N THR A 231 -5.83 -3.97 -26.66
CA THR A 231 -4.80 -4.84 -26.06
C THR A 231 -5.31 -5.65 -24.87
N ALA A 232 -6.53 -5.40 -24.40
CA ALA A 232 -7.17 -6.23 -23.40
C ALA A 232 -7.26 -7.69 -23.87
N SER A 233 -6.98 -8.60 -22.96
CA SER A 233 -7.03 -10.04 -23.22
C SER A 233 -8.49 -10.51 -23.38
N ALA A 234 -8.72 -11.43 -24.29
CA ALA A 234 -10.05 -12.02 -24.46
C ALA A 234 -10.47 -12.83 -23.23
N ALA A 235 -11.74 -12.72 -22.88
CA ALA A 235 -12.31 -13.55 -21.80
C ALA A 235 -12.21 -15.03 -22.15
N LYS A 236 -11.82 -15.84 -21.18
CA LYS A 236 -11.65 -17.28 -21.30
C LYS A 236 -12.73 -18.01 -20.53
N ALA A 237 -13.41 -18.93 -21.16
CA ALA A 237 -14.30 -19.84 -20.47
C ALA A 237 -13.47 -20.82 -19.63
N VAL A 238 -13.78 -20.91 -18.35
CA VAL A 238 -13.12 -21.82 -17.42
C VAL A 238 -14.12 -22.77 -16.78
N THR A 239 -13.69 -24.00 -16.54
CA THR A 239 -14.48 -24.99 -15.81
C THR A 239 -13.77 -25.25 -14.47
N ALA A 240 -14.53 -25.19 -13.38
CA ALA A 240 -14.00 -25.49 -12.07
C ALA A 240 -13.58 -26.97 -12.01
N THR A 241 -12.38 -27.21 -11.54
CA THR A 241 -11.94 -28.57 -11.22
C THR A 241 -12.05 -28.79 -9.72
N THR A 242 -12.58 -29.94 -9.32
CA THR A 242 -12.75 -30.32 -7.91
C THR A 242 -11.70 -31.34 -7.45
N THR A 243 -10.71 -31.62 -8.28
CA THR A 243 -9.67 -32.63 -7.97
C THR A 243 -8.86 -32.28 -6.71
N PHE A 244 -8.73 -30.99 -6.40
CA PHE A 244 -8.06 -30.54 -5.17
C PHE A 244 -8.81 -30.95 -3.90
N LEU A 245 -10.13 -31.16 -3.95
CA LEU A 245 -10.92 -31.61 -2.81
C LEU A 245 -10.61 -33.04 -2.38
N SER A 246 -10.00 -33.82 -3.24
CA SER A 246 -9.52 -35.19 -2.91
C SER A 246 -8.09 -35.22 -2.38
N GLN A 247 -7.40 -34.07 -2.36
CA GLN A 247 -6.08 -33.96 -1.75
C GLN A 247 -6.23 -33.86 -0.22
N PRO A 248 -5.30 -34.47 0.55
CA PRO A 248 -5.29 -34.29 1.99
C PRO A 248 -5.17 -32.80 2.33
N GLU A 249 -5.84 -32.36 3.39
CA GLU A 249 -5.73 -31.01 3.87
C GLU A 249 -4.25 -30.62 4.07
N PRO A 250 -3.83 -29.45 3.61
CA PRO A 250 -2.48 -28.96 3.86
C PRO A 250 -2.27 -28.90 5.38
N LYS A 251 -1.35 -29.67 5.90
CA LYS A 251 -0.94 -29.53 7.30
C LYS A 251 -0.02 -28.32 7.41
N ALA A 252 -0.24 -27.51 8.44
CA ALA A 252 0.71 -26.44 8.75
C ALA A 252 2.11 -27.06 8.91
N ALA A 253 3.09 -26.42 8.29
CA ALA A 253 4.45 -26.95 8.28
C ALA A 253 5.09 -26.91 9.67
N GLY A 254 5.74 -27.99 10.07
CA GLY A 254 6.55 -28.07 11.27
C GLY A 254 5.80 -28.41 12.55
N SER A 255 6.49 -28.27 13.68
CA SER A 255 5.97 -28.42 15.04
C SER A 255 6.40 -27.20 15.86
N GLY A 256 5.60 -26.83 16.83
CA GLY A 256 5.88 -25.70 17.72
C GLY A 256 4.70 -25.38 18.61
N SER A 257 4.92 -24.47 19.54
CA SER A 257 3.95 -24.09 20.57
C SER A 257 2.93 -23.05 20.08
N VAL A 258 3.24 -22.34 18.98
CA VAL A 258 2.40 -21.29 18.37
C VAL A 258 2.44 -21.40 16.87
N GLU A 259 1.39 -20.90 16.23
CA GLU A 259 1.39 -20.63 14.79
C GLU A 259 2.04 -19.27 14.52
N ILE A 260 2.92 -19.20 13.53
CA ILE A 260 3.56 -17.93 13.10
C ILE A 260 3.04 -17.60 11.72
N SER A 261 2.45 -16.41 11.60
CA SER A 261 1.99 -15.82 10.34
C SER A 261 2.99 -14.75 9.89
N ILE A 262 3.43 -14.82 8.63
CA ILE A 262 4.42 -13.90 8.05
C ILE A 262 3.73 -13.07 6.98
N LEU A 263 3.63 -11.76 7.20
CA LEU A 263 2.91 -10.84 6.32
C LEU A 263 3.82 -9.72 5.81
N PRO A 264 3.52 -9.13 4.65
CA PRO A 264 4.17 -7.88 4.25
C PRO A 264 3.77 -6.76 5.20
N ASP A 265 4.72 -5.84 5.46
CA ASP A 265 4.42 -4.66 6.27
C ASP A 265 3.48 -3.70 5.52
N PRO A 266 2.48 -3.11 6.17
CA PRO A 266 1.53 -2.22 5.52
C PRO A 266 2.15 -0.92 4.99
N SER A 267 3.31 -0.49 5.49
CA SER A 267 3.99 0.74 5.07
C SER A 267 5.18 0.46 4.16
N VAL A 268 6.16 -0.30 4.61
CA VAL A 268 7.40 -0.54 3.86
C VAL A 268 7.37 -1.79 2.98
N TYR A 269 6.27 -2.55 3.03
CA TYR A 269 5.96 -3.74 2.24
C TYR A 269 6.98 -4.87 2.47
N ASP A 270 7.74 -5.24 1.46
CA ASP A 270 8.82 -6.25 1.53
C ASP A 270 10.21 -5.63 1.76
N GLY A 271 10.26 -4.37 2.15
CA GLY A 271 11.47 -3.60 2.39
C GLY A 271 11.95 -2.75 1.21
N ARG A 272 11.29 -2.81 0.05
CA ARG A 272 11.65 -1.97 -1.10
C ARG A 272 11.44 -0.49 -0.82
N PHE A 273 10.52 -0.14 0.08
CA PHE A 273 10.23 1.23 0.47
C PHE A 273 10.89 1.65 1.79
N ALA A 274 11.79 0.84 2.34
CA ALA A 274 12.40 1.09 3.64
C ALA A 274 13.14 2.43 3.75
N ASN A 275 13.65 2.99 2.65
CA ASN A 275 14.34 4.28 2.66
C ASN A 275 13.42 5.50 2.57
N ASN A 276 12.10 5.31 2.61
CA ASN A 276 11.12 6.39 2.62
C ASN A 276 10.77 6.79 4.06
N GLY A 277 11.19 7.99 4.47
CA GLY A 277 10.99 8.47 5.84
C GLY A 277 9.54 8.69 6.21
N TRP A 278 8.70 9.13 5.29
CA TRP A 278 7.27 9.26 5.54
C TRP A 278 6.59 7.91 5.77
N LEU A 279 6.97 6.86 5.01
CA LEU A 279 6.45 5.52 5.24
C LEU A 279 6.98 4.89 6.54
N GLN A 280 8.21 5.20 6.94
CA GLN A 280 8.76 4.75 8.22
C GLN A 280 8.05 5.38 9.43
N GLU A 281 7.65 6.65 9.29
CA GLU A 281 6.99 7.39 10.36
C GLU A 281 5.47 7.32 10.30
N LEU A 282 4.91 6.69 9.25
CA LEU A 282 3.49 6.46 9.13
C LEU A 282 3.03 5.45 10.18
N ALA A 283 2.08 5.86 11.01
CA ALA A 283 1.54 4.99 12.06
C ALA A 283 0.93 3.72 11.45
N ASN A 284 1.33 2.56 11.95
CA ASN A 284 0.70 1.31 11.54
C ASN A 284 -0.81 1.37 11.83
N PRO A 285 -1.68 0.97 10.91
CA PRO A 285 -3.13 1.10 11.06
C PRO A 285 -3.71 0.49 12.33
N LEU A 286 -3.16 -0.64 12.78
CA LEU A 286 -3.69 -1.39 13.92
C LEU A 286 -3.02 -1.06 15.25
N ASN A 287 -1.69 -0.97 15.27
CA ASN A 287 -0.92 -0.88 16.52
C ASN A 287 -0.23 0.48 16.72
N LYS A 288 -0.31 1.37 15.73
CA LYS A 288 0.29 2.70 15.73
C LYS A 288 1.82 2.73 15.91
N VAL A 289 2.48 1.59 15.75
CA VAL A 289 3.94 1.48 15.79
C VAL A 289 4.54 2.08 14.52
N THR A 290 5.69 2.71 14.66
CA THR A 290 6.47 3.32 13.59
C THR A 290 7.93 2.90 13.68
N TRP A 291 8.69 3.07 12.60
CA TRP A 291 10.14 2.90 12.56
C TRP A 291 10.67 1.48 12.81
N GLU A 292 9.83 0.51 13.05
CA GLU A 292 10.22 -0.89 13.24
C GLU A 292 9.03 -1.83 13.07
N ASN A 293 9.31 -3.10 12.89
CA ASN A 293 8.32 -4.14 12.99
C ASN A 293 8.30 -4.77 14.39
N VAL A 294 7.11 -5.17 14.81
CA VAL A 294 6.88 -5.90 16.06
C VAL A 294 6.17 -7.22 15.78
N ALA A 295 6.25 -8.17 16.69
CA ALA A 295 5.47 -9.39 16.62
C ALA A 295 4.15 -9.21 17.37
N LEU A 296 3.01 -9.33 16.68
CA LEU A 296 1.70 -9.19 17.28
C LEU A 296 1.27 -10.47 18.00
N VAL A 297 0.69 -10.30 19.18
CA VAL A 297 0.24 -11.40 20.03
C VAL A 297 -1.09 -11.06 20.70
N SER A 298 -1.98 -12.06 20.90
CA SER A 298 -3.19 -11.86 21.68
C SER A 298 -2.89 -11.63 23.17
N PRO A 299 -3.77 -10.94 23.93
CA PRO A 299 -3.60 -10.79 25.37
C PRO A 299 -3.44 -12.12 26.11
N ARG A 300 -4.20 -13.14 25.73
CA ARG A 300 -4.16 -14.47 26.36
C ARG A 300 -2.84 -15.17 26.06
N THR A 301 -2.38 -15.14 24.83
CA THR A 301 -1.12 -15.77 24.44
C THR A 301 0.07 -15.02 25.05
N ALA A 302 0.01 -13.66 25.14
CA ALA A 302 1.02 -12.87 25.84
C ALA A 302 1.15 -13.30 27.33
N ALA A 303 0.02 -13.47 28.01
CA ALA A 303 0.00 -13.95 29.39
C ALA A 303 0.58 -15.37 29.52
N LYS A 304 0.22 -16.29 28.59
CA LYS A 304 0.76 -17.65 28.53
C LYS A 304 2.28 -17.68 28.32
N LEU A 305 2.80 -16.78 27.49
CA LEU A 305 4.24 -16.65 27.22
C LEU A 305 4.97 -15.82 28.28
N GLY A 306 4.26 -15.18 29.20
CA GLY A 306 4.84 -14.30 30.22
C GLY A 306 5.47 -13.03 29.66
N VAL A 307 4.99 -12.55 28.50
CA VAL A 307 5.48 -11.32 27.84
C VAL A 307 4.52 -10.17 28.09
N ASN A 308 5.08 -8.96 28.29
CA ASN A 308 4.33 -7.72 28.52
C ASN A 308 3.24 -7.81 29.62
N THR A 309 3.48 -8.65 30.62
CA THR A 309 2.51 -8.95 31.70
C THR A 309 2.66 -8.06 32.94
N LYS A 310 3.72 -7.26 33.00
CA LYS A 310 3.99 -6.36 34.13
C LYS A 310 3.35 -5.00 33.90
N ASN A 311 2.05 -4.96 33.92
CA ASN A 311 1.32 -3.71 33.79
C ASN A 311 0.74 -3.34 35.14
N ASP A 312 1.23 -2.26 35.75
CA ASP A 312 0.53 -1.62 36.86
C ASP A 312 -0.74 -0.97 36.26
N PRO A 313 -1.95 -1.39 36.66
CA PRO A 313 -3.18 -0.76 36.19
C PRO A 313 -3.23 0.76 36.44
N ARG A 314 -2.39 1.28 37.32
CA ARG A 314 -2.28 2.70 37.63
C ARG A 314 -1.40 3.49 36.66
N GLU A 315 -0.57 2.82 35.86
CA GLU A 315 0.25 3.45 34.82
C GLU A 315 -0.54 3.70 33.53
N PHE A 316 -1.79 3.25 33.48
CA PHE A 316 -2.72 3.55 32.39
C PHE A 316 -3.38 4.91 32.63
N ALA A 317 -2.68 5.97 32.27
CA ALA A 317 -3.27 7.28 32.17
C ALA A 317 -4.32 7.25 31.05
N GLY A 318 -5.57 7.02 31.39
CA GLY A 318 -6.64 7.11 30.45
C GLY A 318 -7.76 6.08 30.62
N GLY A 319 -8.11 5.73 31.86
CA GLY A 319 -9.44 5.23 32.26
C GLY A 319 -10.19 4.20 31.41
N ALA A 320 -9.73 3.86 30.25
CA ALA A 320 -10.28 2.77 29.45
C ALA A 320 -9.76 1.46 30.03
N GLN A 321 -10.65 0.78 30.68
CA GLN A 321 -10.49 -0.49 31.33
C GLN A 321 -9.52 -1.43 30.60
N GLY A 322 -8.26 -1.42 31.06
CA GLY A 322 -7.44 -2.62 31.02
C GLY A 322 -6.89 -3.07 29.68
N THR A 323 -6.64 -2.21 28.71
CA THR A 323 -6.19 -2.69 27.38
C THR A 323 -4.88 -2.11 26.86
N SER A 324 -4.20 -1.27 27.60
CA SER A 324 -2.83 -0.91 27.19
C SER A 324 -1.83 -1.91 27.77
N PHE A 325 -1.42 -2.84 26.96
CA PHE A 325 -0.38 -3.82 27.29
C PHE A 325 1.03 -3.29 26.96
N ILE A 326 1.15 -1.98 26.92
CA ILE A 326 2.37 -1.27 26.62
C ILE A 326 2.89 -0.71 27.92
N ASN A 327 4.10 -1.06 28.28
CA ASN A 327 4.78 -0.48 29.42
C ASN A 327 5.33 0.90 29.02
N THR A 328 4.63 1.97 29.36
CA THR A 328 5.09 3.34 29.09
C THR A 328 5.82 3.90 30.29
N LYS A 329 7.03 4.40 30.08
CA LYS A 329 7.80 5.09 31.10
C LYS A 329 8.34 6.40 30.53
N GLY A 330 7.83 7.51 31.06
CA GLY A 330 8.28 8.84 30.62
C GLY A 330 8.02 9.15 29.14
N GLY A 331 6.88 8.68 28.59
CA GLY A 331 6.52 8.86 27.16
C GLY A 331 7.08 7.80 26.21
N ASN A 332 7.93 6.89 26.70
CA ASN A 332 8.46 5.79 25.91
C ASN A 332 7.66 4.52 26.11
N SER A 333 7.43 3.76 25.05
CA SER A 333 6.78 2.45 25.10
C SER A 333 7.83 1.36 25.11
N PHE A 334 7.83 0.53 26.17
CA PHE A 334 8.77 -0.59 26.28
C PHE A 334 8.06 -1.92 26.07
N SER A 335 8.69 -2.79 25.31
CA SER A 335 8.18 -4.11 24.99
C SER A 335 9.20 -5.19 25.34
N ASP A 336 8.72 -6.31 25.88
CA ASP A 336 9.57 -7.48 26.06
C ASP A 336 10.03 -8.03 24.70
N VAL A 337 11.31 -8.44 24.68
CA VAL A 337 11.96 -8.98 23.49
C VAL A 337 11.95 -10.51 23.56
N VAL A 338 11.71 -11.14 22.43
CA VAL A 338 11.71 -12.59 22.28
C VAL A 338 12.66 -13.05 21.19
N THR A 339 13.04 -14.32 21.25
CA THR A 339 13.59 -15.07 20.13
C THR A 339 12.47 -15.85 19.48
N ILE A 340 12.35 -15.77 18.16
CA ILE A 340 11.40 -16.53 17.36
C ILE A 340 12.17 -17.60 16.59
N THR A 341 11.79 -18.87 16.78
CA THR A 341 12.27 -19.99 15.99
C THR A 341 11.12 -20.51 15.12
N TYR A 342 11.34 -20.55 13.83
CA TYR A 342 10.34 -20.99 12.86
C TYR A 342 10.96 -22.01 11.91
N GLN A 343 10.38 -23.21 11.85
CA GLN A 343 10.86 -24.29 10.98
C GLN A 343 12.37 -24.57 11.11
N GLY A 344 12.90 -24.47 12.32
CA GLY A 344 14.33 -24.68 12.60
C GLY A 344 15.25 -23.51 12.27
N ALA A 345 14.75 -22.42 11.73
CA ALA A 345 15.46 -21.17 11.55
C ALA A 345 15.11 -20.19 12.68
N GLU A 346 16.03 -19.33 13.06
CA GLU A 346 15.88 -18.38 14.17
C GLU A 346 16.09 -16.95 13.68
N ILE A 347 15.23 -16.03 14.13
CA ILE A 347 15.49 -14.59 14.02
C ILE A 347 16.51 -14.24 15.10
N LYS A 348 17.75 -13.96 14.66
CA LYS A 348 18.88 -13.70 15.56
C LYS A 348 18.74 -12.41 16.34
N ASP A 349 18.20 -11.39 15.70
CA ASP A 349 17.89 -10.12 16.31
C ASP A 349 16.71 -10.30 17.27
N GLY A 350 16.71 -9.54 18.36
CA GLY A 350 15.58 -9.59 19.29
C GLY A 350 14.32 -9.05 18.65
N VAL A 351 13.21 -9.75 18.85
CA VAL A 351 11.91 -9.37 18.30
C VAL A 351 11.04 -8.75 19.39
N PRO A 352 10.69 -7.46 19.32
CA PRO A 352 9.77 -6.84 20.26
C PRO A 352 8.35 -7.44 20.11
N MET A 353 7.71 -7.77 21.23
CA MET A 353 6.35 -8.30 21.25
C MET A 353 5.34 -7.18 21.50
N TRP A 354 4.28 -7.13 20.71
CA TRP A 354 3.23 -6.15 20.87
C TRP A 354 1.88 -6.84 21.08
N VAL A 355 1.23 -6.52 22.20
CA VAL A 355 -0.07 -7.10 22.50
C VAL A 355 -1.16 -6.37 21.71
N ALA A 356 -1.84 -7.11 20.84
CA ALA A 356 -2.89 -6.62 19.96
C ALA A 356 -4.22 -7.31 20.30
N PRO A 357 -5.16 -6.63 20.97
CA PRO A 357 -6.51 -7.14 21.15
C PRO A 357 -7.15 -7.46 19.79
N GLY A 358 -7.81 -8.61 19.68
CA GLY A 358 -8.37 -9.10 18.41
C GLY A 358 -7.47 -10.04 17.63
N GLN A 359 -6.17 -10.12 17.95
CA GLN A 359 -5.29 -11.16 17.42
C GLN A 359 -5.75 -12.55 17.90
N PRO A 360 -5.81 -13.58 17.04
CA PRO A 360 -6.15 -14.94 17.45
C PRO A 360 -5.19 -15.49 18.50
N ASP A 361 -5.72 -16.31 19.42
CA ASP A 361 -4.90 -16.99 20.42
C ASP A 361 -3.96 -18.01 19.78
N ASP A 362 -2.78 -18.17 20.37
CA ASP A 362 -1.71 -19.06 19.90
C ASP A 362 -1.20 -18.77 18.47
N VAL A 363 -1.51 -17.58 17.94
CA VAL A 363 -0.99 -17.05 16.67
C VAL A 363 -0.11 -15.84 16.92
N ILE A 364 1.07 -15.84 16.32
CA ILE A 364 2.00 -14.70 16.32
C ILE A 364 2.14 -14.17 14.89
N THR A 365 1.84 -12.90 14.69
CA THR A 365 2.03 -12.27 13.38
C THR A 365 3.33 -11.47 13.36
N ILE A 366 4.18 -11.73 12.37
CA ILE A 366 5.42 -10.99 12.11
C ILE A 366 5.37 -10.34 10.74
N TYR A 367 6.02 -9.19 10.61
CA TYR A 367 6.02 -8.41 9.37
C TYR A 367 7.40 -8.42 8.70
N MET A 368 7.40 -8.58 7.38
CA MET A 368 8.57 -8.42 6.51
C MET A 368 8.93 -6.93 6.35
N GLY A 369 10.05 -6.65 5.72
CA GLY A 369 10.40 -5.31 5.23
C GLY A 369 11.43 -4.56 6.06
N TYR A 370 11.76 -5.06 7.24
CA TYR A 370 12.74 -4.49 8.17
C TYR A 370 14.00 -5.36 8.30
N GLY A 371 14.91 -4.98 9.20
CA GLY A 371 16.19 -5.68 9.37
C GLY A 371 17.14 -5.52 8.17
N ARG A 372 16.97 -4.41 7.41
CA ARG A 372 17.81 -4.07 6.27
C ARG A 372 19.19 -3.62 6.72
N THR A 373 20.22 -4.14 6.08
CA THR A 373 21.61 -3.72 6.33
C THR A 373 22.06 -2.62 5.38
N ARG A 374 21.37 -2.49 4.22
CA ARG A 374 21.63 -1.48 3.20
C ARG A 374 20.34 -0.97 2.58
N ALA A 375 19.69 -0.04 3.25
CA ALA A 375 18.45 0.60 2.77
C ALA A 375 18.56 2.14 2.79
N GLY A 376 19.74 2.67 2.57
CA GLY A 376 19.99 4.09 2.63
C GLY A 376 20.07 4.63 4.07
N LYS A 377 20.01 5.96 4.22
CA LYS A 377 20.18 6.62 5.52
C LYS A 377 18.99 6.44 6.46
N ILE A 378 17.81 6.19 5.90
CA ILE A 378 16.56 6.11 6.66
C ILE A 378 16.30 4.68 7.14
N GLY A 379 16.35 3.71 6.23
CA GLY A 379 15.88 2.34 6.50
C GLY A 379 16.91 1.35 7.01
N THR A 380 18.20 1.74 7.08
CA THR A 380 19.26 0.83 7.51
C THR A 380 19.24 0.62 9.02
N GLY A 381 19.27 -0.65 9.47
CA GLY A 381 19.41 -1.03 10.87
C GLY A 381 18.10 -0.91 11.69
N LEU A 382 16.96 -0.82 11.05
CA LEU A 382 15.66 -0.73 11.72
C LEU A 382 15.00 -2.11 11.81
N GLY A 383 14.42 -2.42 12.98
CA GLY A 383 13.66 -3.64 13.22
C GLY A 383 14.46 -4.93 13.00
N TYR A 384 13.75 -6.03 12.75
CA TYR A 384 14.32 -7.35 12.51
C TYR A 384 13.95 -7.89 11.12
N ASN A 385 14.76 -8.84 10.62
CA ASN A 385 14.56 -9.44 9.30
C ASN A 385 13.69 -10.72 9.39
N ALA A 386 12.42 -10.65 9.02
CA ALA A 386 11.53 -11.81 8.98
C ALA A 386 11.89 -12.80 7.83
N PHE A 387 12.61 -12.39 6.79
CA PHE A 387 13.05 -13.29 5.72
C PHE A 387 14.08 -14.32 6.20
N ASP A 388 14.77 -14.07 7.32
CA ASP A 388 15.74 -15.03 7.87
C ASP A 388 15.09 -16.33 8.35
N VAL A 389 13.78 -16.32 8.59
CA VAL A 389 13.01 -17.51 8.98
C VAL A 389 12.02 -17.96 7.91
N ARG A 390 11.70 -17.12 6.94
CA ARG A 390 10.74 -17.42 5.88
C ARG A 390 11.29 -18.48 4.93
N ARG A 391 10.70 -19.66 4.88
CA ARG A 391 11.17 -20.80 4.09
C ARG A 391 10.33 -21.02 2.84
N SER A 392 10.92 -21.67 1.83
CA SER A 392 10.24 -21.96 0.56
C SER A 392 9.08 -22.95 0.68
N ASP A 393 9.05 -23.76 1.72
CA ASP A 393 8.00 -24.72 2.04
C ASP A 393 6.99 -24.21 3.08
N ALA A 394 7.26 -23.04 3.68
CA ALA A 394 6.42 -22.40 4.68
C ALA A 394 6.53 -20.86 4.56
N MET A 395 6.04 -20.33 3.44
CA MET A 395 6.25 -18.92 3.07
C MET A 395 5.45 -17.93 3.91
N ASN A 396 4.24 -18.32 4.32
CA ASN A 396 3.30 -17.37 4.91
C ASN A 396 2.86 -17.75 6.32
N PHE A 397 2.84 -19.00 6.65
CA PHE A 397 2.46 -19.52 7.99
C PHE A 397 3.02 -20.89 8.26
N GLY A 398 3.13 -21.24 9.54
CA GLY A 398 3.55 -22.53 10.04
C GLY A 398 3.76 -22.49 11.55
N PHE A 399 4.18 -23.60 12.13
CA PHE A 399 4.44 -23.68 13.57
C PHE A 399 5.87 -23.25 13.93
N GLY A 400 5.98 -22.62 15.11
CA GLY A 400 7.25 -22.21 15.68
C GLY A 400 7.20 -22.08 17.17
N ASP A 401 8.31 -21.65 17.75
CA ASP A 401 8.48 -21.46 19.18
C ASP A 401 8.94 -20.05 19.51
N ILE A 402 8.48 -19.57 20.66
CA ILE A 402 8.79 -18.27 21.21
C ILE A 402 9.54 -18.44 22.53
N LYS A 403 10.68 -17.78 22.64
CA LYS A 403 11.45 -17.75 23.88
C LYS A 403 11.67 -16.30 24.33
N LYS A 404 11.14 -15.97 25.50
CA LYS A 404 11.35 -14.64 26.10
C LYS A 404 12.84 -14.44 26.41
N ARG A 405 13.36 -13.24 26.06
CA ARG A 405 14.69 -12.76 26.48
C ARG A 405 14.57 -11.92 27.74
N ASN A 406 15.69 -11.72 28.44
CA ASN A 406 15.75 -10.85 29.61
C ASN A 406 16.14 -9.41 29.17
N GLU A 407 15.47 -8.89 28.17
CA GLU A 407 15.71 -7.57 27.62
C GLU A 407 14.40 -6.93 27.16
N GLN A 408 14.39 -5.60 27.10
CA GLN A 408 13.27 -4.82 26.61
C GLN A 408 13.73 -3.88 25.50
N ALA A 409 12.89 -3.67 24.50
CA ALA A 409 13.10 -2.72 23.43
C ALA A 409 12.20 -1.50 23.60
N ASN A 410 12.72 -0.33 23.26
CA ASN A 410 11.91 0.87 23.15
C ASN A 410 11.25 0.88 21.76
N VAL A 411 9.92 0.79 21.74
CA VAL A 411 9.10 0.79 20.54
C VAL A 411 8.47 2.17 20.35
N ALA A 412 8.71 2.79 19.22
CA ALA A 412 8.12 4.08 18.90
C ALA A 412 6.66 3.89 18.44
N SER A 413 5.73 4.46 19.19
CA SER A 413 4.31 4.46 18.85
C SER A 413 3.79 5.90 18.87
N THR A 414 2.91 6.23 17.96
CA THR A 414 2.30 7.55 17.83
C THR A 414 0.78 7.45 17.87
N GLN A 415 0.09 8.59 18.00
CA GLN A 415 -1.39 8.64 17.98
C GLN A 415 -2.01 7.69 19.03
N ILE A 416 -1.47 7.72 20.24
CA ILE A 416 -1.91 6.85 21.36
C ILE A 416 -3.12 7.43 22.11
N HIS A 417 -4.06 8.01 21.40
CA HIS A 417 -5.28 8.61 21.95
C HIS A 417 -6.38 7.54 22.01
N PHE A 418 -6.25 6.60 22.92
CA PHE A 418 -7.19 5.46 23.04
C PHE A 418 -8.47 5.79 23.78
N ASN A 419 -8.61 7.02 24.31
CA ASN A 419 -9.71 7.41 25.14
C ASN A 419 -10.04 8.89 24.95
N MET A 420 -11.30 9.19 24.80
CA MET A 420 -11.80 10.56 24.73
C MET A 420 -11.80 11.28 26.09
N GLU A 421 -11.46 10.59 27.18
CA GLU A 421 -11.39 11.12 28.56
C GLU A 421 -12.70 11.81 29.01
N GLY A 422 -13.84 11.28 28.57
CA GLY A 422 -15.17 11.83 28.83
C GLY A 422 -15.52 13.07 27.99
N ARG A 423 -14.66 13.46 27.03
CA ARG A 423 -14.93 14.53 26.08
C ARG A 423 -15.63 13.96 24.86
N ASP A 424 -16.66 14.62 24.38
CA ASP A 424 -17.45 14.20 23.22
C ASP A 424 -16.78 14.62 21.89
N LEU A 425 -15.56 14.12 21.66
CA LEU A 425 -14.73 14.45 20.49
C LEU A 425 -15.22 13.73 19.23
N LEU A 426 -15.71 12.51 19.39
CA LEU A 426 -16.29 11.70 18.33
C LEU A 426 -17.71 11.33 18.74
N ARG A 427 -18.68 11.77 17.94
CA ARG A 427 -20.10 11.51 18.15
C ARG A 427 -20.55 10.40 17.23
N ILE A 428 -21.22 9.39 17.79
CA ILE A 428 -21.69 8.22 17.04
C ILE A 428 -23.18 8.08 17.31
N TRP A 429 -23.96 7.98 16.24
CA TRP A 429 -25.38 7.73 16.28
C TRP A 429 -25.73 6.61 15.30
N ASP A 430 -26.84 5.94 15.56
CA ASP A 430 -27.40 5.02 14.58
C ASP A 430 -28.36 5.74 13.61
N ILE A 431 -28.76 5.04 12.57
CA ILE A 431 -29.63 5.63 11.54
C ILE A 431 -31.01 5.97 12.07
N GLU A 432 -31.51 5.21 13.05
CA GLU A 432 -32.85 5.45 13.64
C GLU A 432 -32.84 6.71 14.49
N GLU A 433 -31.76 7.00 15.19
CA GLU A 433 -31.55 8.22 15.95
C GLU A 433 -31.48 9.43 15.03
N PHE A 434 -30.70 9.33 13.95
CA PHE A 434 -30.59 10.38 12.94
C PHE A 434 -31.92 10.67 12.24
N GLU A 435 -32.70 9.65 11.91
CA GLU A 435 -34.04 9.83 11.34
C GLU A 435 -35.03 10.55 12.27
N LYS A 436 -34.88 10.37 13.58
CA LYS A 436 -35.71 11.06 14.58
C LYS A 436 -35.32 12.51 14.76
N ASP A 437 -34.03 12.82 14.74
CA ASP A 437 -33.49 14.17 14.86
C ASP A 437 -32.26 14.38 13.95
N PRO A 438 -32.46 14.78 12.70
CA PRO A 438 -31.34 15.06 11.78
C PRO A 438 -30.43 16.21 12.22
N THR A 439 -30.82 16.97 13.25
CA THR A 439 -30.07 18.13 13.76
C THR A 439 -29.15 17.78 14.94
N MET A 440 -29.22 16.55 15.46
CA MET A 440 -28.47 16.15 16.65
C MET A 440 -26.95 16.39 16.53
N GLY A 441 -26.37 16.32 15.30
CA GLY A 441 -24.99 16.66 15.01
C GLY A 441 -24.64 18.15 15.13
N HIS A 442 -25.65 19.04 15.22
CA HIS A 442 -25.47 20.48 15.33
C HIS A 442 -25.46 20.97 16.78
N GLN A 443 -25.48 20.08 17.77
CA GLN A 443 -25.32 20.47 19.15
C GLN A 443 -23.90 21.01 19.35
N HIS A 444 -23.81 22.31 19.60
CA HIS A 444 -22.56 22.98 19.89
C HIS A 444 -22.38 23.12 21.39
N ASP A 445 -21.23 22.68 21.90
CA ASP A 445 -20.82 23.09 23.24
C ASP A 445 -20.53 24.59 23.24
N GLU A 446 -20.88 25.27 24.32
CA GLU A 446 -20.48 26.67 24.51
C GLU A 446 -18.94 26.72 24.64
N TYR A 447 -18.28 27.07 23.58
CA TYR A 447 -16.83 27.28 23.61
C TYR A 447 -16.50 28.59 24.34
N PRO A 448 -15.44 28.62 25.15
CA PRO A 448 -14.96 29.86 25.72
C PRO A 448 -14.58 30.83 24.57
N LYS A 449 -14.76 32.13 24.83
CA LYS A 449 -14.41 33.17 23.83
C LYS A 449 -12.97 32.97 23.36
N SER A 450 -12.78 32.89 22.05
CA SER A 450 -11.46 32.78 21.45
C SER A 450 -10.62 34.01 21.80
N MET A 451 -9.36 33.78 22.22
CA MET A 451 -8.39 34.87 22.38
C MET A 451 -7.81 35.34 21.02
N TYR A 452 -8.08 34.60 19.95
CA TYR A 452 -7.69 34.97 18.60
C TYR A 452 -8.74 35.94 18.02
N PRO A 453 -8.33 37.08 17.43
CA PRO A 453 -9.25 38.10 16.92
C PRO A 453 -9.85 37.65 15.57
N TYR A 454 -10.67 36.63 15.56
CA TYR A 454 -11.25 36.02 14.38
C TYR A 454 -11.98 37.03 13.49
N GLU A 455 -12.72 37.96 14.12
CA GLU A 455 -13.51 38.97 13.44
C GLU A 455 -12.65 39.90 12.54
N GLN A 456 -11.42 40.18 12.97
CA GLN A 456 -10.49 41.03 12.19
C GLN A 456 -9.95 40.33 10.95
N HIS A 457 -9.92 38.98 10.96
CA HIS A 457 -9.39 38.16 9.88
C HIS A 457 -10.47 37.51 9.01
N GLN A 458 -11.73 37.55 9.45
CA GLN A 458 -12.85 36.92 8.76
C GLN A 458 -12.96 37.38 7.29
N ALA A 459 -12.72 38.66 7.01
CA ALA A 459 -12.75 39.20 5.65
C ALA A 459 -11.68 38.57 4.72
N VAL A 460 -10.61 37.99 5.26
CA VAL A 460 -9.60 37.28 4.50
C VAL A 460 -10.05 35.85 4.22
N TYR A 461 -10.64 35.20 5.22
CA TYR A 461 -11.09 33.81 5.12
C TYR A 461 -12.39 33.66 4.33
N ASP A 462 -13.23 34.66 4.26
CA ASP A 462 -14.53 34.62 3.56
C ASP A 462 -14.47 34.98 2.08
N LYS A 463 -13.29 35.39 1.57
CA LYS A 463 -13.13 35.85 0.19
C LYS A 463 -13.14 34.77 -0.88
N ASN A 464 -12.86 33.53 -0.54
CA ASN A 464 -12.65 32.44 -1.47
C ASN A 464 -13.47 31.19 -1.12
N TYR A 465 -13.32 30.17 -1.95
CA TYR A 465 -13.90 28.85 -1.70
C TYR A 465 -13.39 28.28 -0.38
N LYS A 466 -14.31 27.63 0.35
CA LYS A 466 -13.99 26.85 1.54
C LYS A 466 -14.05 25.38 1.15
N TRP A 467 -13.03 24.65 1.51
CA TRP A 467 -12.96 23.22 1.26
C TRP A 467 -13.45 22.44 2.47
N GLY A 468 -14.27 21.45 2.22
CA GLY A 468 -14.67 20.46 3.21
C GLY A 468 -14.33 19.07 2.72
N MET A 469 -13.98 18.17 3.62
CA MET A 469 -13.74 16.77 3.34
C MET A 469 -14.73 15.93 4.15
N SER A 470 -15.38 15.00 3.47
CA SER A 470 -16.24 14.00 4.11
C SER A 470 -15.61 12.62 3.87
N ILE A 471 -15.45 11.84 4.92
CA ILE A 471 -14.88 10.49 4.87
C ILE A 471 -15.98 9.52 5.29
N ASP A 472 -16.35 8.62 4.39
CA ASP A 472 -17.26 7.52 4.68
C ASP A 472 -16.53 6.43 5.48
N LEU A 473 -16.73 6.41 6.78
CA LEU A 473 -16.10 5.46 7.68
C LEU A 473 -16.58 4.01 7.46
N ASN A 474 -17.73 3.79 6.82
CA ASN A 474 -18.19 2.44 6.47
C ASN A 474 -17.38 1.86 5.31
N SER A 475 -16.88 2.71 4.42
CA SER A 475 -16.05 2.32 3.29
C SER A 475 -14.55 2.40 3.61
N CYS A 476 -14.16 3.06 4.68
CA CYS A 476 -12.77 3.25 5.07
C CYS A 476 -12.16 1.93 5.59
N VAL A 477 -11.03 1.54 5.02
CA VAL A 477 -10.26 0.35 5.45
C VAL A 477 -9.04 0.71 6.34
N GLY A 478 -8.89 1.98 6.74
CA GLY A 478 -7.81 2.44 7.60
C GLY A 478 -6.40 2.35 6.98
N CYS A 479 -6.27 2.40 5.66
CA CYS A 479 -4.98 2.23 4.97
C CYS A 479 -4.00 3.40 5.13
N ASN A 480 -4.38 4.50 5.79
CA ASN A 480 -3.56 5.71 6.01
C ASN A 480 -3.06 6.41 4.74
N ALA A 481 -3.56 6.08 3.55
CA ALA A 481 -3.14 6.73 2.30
C ALA A 481 -3.41 8.25 2.30
N CYS A 482 -4.52 8.68 2.89
CA CYS A 482 -4.87 10.09 3.06
C CYS A 482 -3.88 10.82 4.01
N VAL A 483 -3.47 10.17 5.11
CA VAL A 483 -2.47 10.70 6.05
C VAL A 483 -1.13 10.88 5.33
N LEU A 484 -0.68 9.86 4.60
CA LEU A 484 0.56 9.91 3.83
C LEU A 484 0.51 10.99 2.73
N ALA A 485 -0.61 11.12 2.01
CA ALA A 485 -0.79 12.15 1.00
C ALA A 485 -0.69 13.56 1.60
N CYS A 486 -1.31 13.79 2.76
CA CYS A 486 -1.20 15.05 3.48
C CYS A 486 0.24 15.35 3.91
N GLN A 487 0.96 14.36 4.43
CA GLN A 487 2.35 14.52 4.85
C GLN A 487 3.27 14.86 3.67
N SER A 488 3.11 14.16 2.55
CA SER A 488 3.95 14.36 1.36
C SER A 488 3.65 15.70 0.68
N GLU A 489 2.38 16.05 0.51
CA GLU A 489 1.97 17.30 -0.12
C GLU A 489 2.43 18.54 0.67
N ASN A 490 2.32 18.47 1.99
CA ASN A 490 2.71 19.56 2.89
C ASN A 490 4.18 19.51 3.32
N ASN A 491 4.96 18.57 2.78
CA ASN A 491 6.37 18.36 3.11
C ASN A 491 6.62 18.33 4.63
N ILE A 492 5.81 17.58 5.36
CA ILE A 492 5.91 17.46 6.81
C ILE A 492 7.25 16.81 7.18
N PRO A 493 8.03 17.38 8.10
CA PRO A 493 9.34 16.87 8.44
C PRO A 493 9.27 15.50 9.11
N VAL A 494 10.15 14.60 8.69
CA VAL A 494 10.39 13.31 9.35
C VAL A 494 11.31 13.55 10.54
N VAL A 495 10.85 13.20 11.74
CA VAL A 495 11.59 13.51 12.99
C VAL A 495 12.42 12.33 13.53
N GLY A 496 12.12 11.10 13.10
CA GLY A 496 12.86 9.91 13.47
C GLY A 496 12.33 9.20 14.72
N LYS A 497 12.72 7.92 14.88
CA LYS A 497 12.25 7.02 15.93
C LYS A 497 12.36 7.63 17.34
N GLU A 498 13.50 8.25 17.66
CA GLU A 498 13.74 8.84 18.99
C GLU A 498 12.76 9.98 19.31
N GLN A 499 12.48 10.84 18.32
CA GLN A 499 11.58 11.96 18.54
C GLN A 499 10.12 11.52 18.57
N VAL A 500 9.73 10.55 17.77
CA VAL A 500 8.40 9.92 17.86
C VAL A 500 8.20 9.32 19.25
N SER A 501 9.18 8.60 19.79
CA SER A 501 9.12 8.06 21.17
C SER A 501 8.97 9.15 22.24
N ARG A 502 9.27 10.41 21.92
CA ARG A 502 9.10 11.58 22.79
C ARG A 502 7.84 12.37 22.46
N SER A 503 6.94 11.82 21.63
CA SER A 503 5.69 12.45 21.15
C SER A 503 5.97 13.81 20.46
N ARG A 504 6.95 13.82 19.57
CA ARG A 504 7.34 15.02 18.78
C ARG A 504 7.05 14.85 17.29
N GLU A 505 6.32 13.83 16.93
CA GLU A 505 5.81 13.65 15.56
C GLU A 505 4.82 14.77 15.21
N MET A 506 4.70 15.02 13.91
CA MET A 506 3.77 16.02 13.39
C MET A 506 2.85 15.38 12.34
N ASN A 507 1.66 15.00 12.76
CA ASN A 507 0.61 14.51 11.87
C ASN A 507 -0.53 15.53 11.84
N TRP A 508 -0.75 16.16 10.69
CA TRP A 508 -1.81 17.16 10.54
C TRP A 508 -3.20 16.55 10.40
N MET A 509 -3.25 15.30 9.98
CA MET A 509 -4.47 14.54 9.81
C MET A 509 -4.27 13.13 10.39
N PRO A 510 -4.26 12.97 11.71
CA PRO A 510 -4.19 11.64 12.33
C PRO A 510 -5.48 10.87 12.06
N VAL A 511 -5.37 9.56 11.98
CA VAL A 511 -6.49 8.61 11.98
C VAL A 511 -6.34 7.73 13.21
N ASP A 512 -7.13 8.00 14.23
CA ASP A 512 -7.13 7.32 15.52
C ASP A 512 -8.00 6.05 15.49
#